data_43af5d3b1e1583134ae57c4ef6bb497f
#
_entry.id   43af5d3b1e1583134ae57c4ef6bb497f
#
_cell.length_a   1.000
_cell.length_b   1.000
_cell.length_c   1.000
_cell.angle_alpha   90.00
_cell.angle_beta   90.00
_cell.angle_gamma   90.00
#
_symmetry.space_group_name_H-M   'P 1'
#
loop_
_entity.id
_entity.type
_entity.pdbx_description
1 polymer ?
#
loop_
_entity_poly.entity_id
_entity_poly.type
_entity_poly.pdbx_seq_one_letter_code
_entity_poly.pdbx_strand_id
1 'polypeptide(L)'
;MDPETRYAAFEEAVRTYSPVLYNQIRRMVTWHDDADDVLQNTFLKAWQALDSYRGDSQVSTWLYRIAINESLTFLSKQKDSASLSDEDTVGQVAARLESDPYFDGDETERQLQAALATLPDKQRLVFNMKYFEEMKYEDMSALLGTSVGALKASYHLAVKKIEQFFNEID
;
A
#
# COMPACT_ATOMS: atom_id res chain seq x y z
N MET A 1 12.00 -27.26 -12.35
CA MET A 1 12.51 -26.07 -13.07
C MET A 1 13.96 -25.85 -12.65
N ASP A 2 14.86 -25.70 -13.61
CA ASP A 2 16.27 -25.49 -13.29
C ASP A 2 16.51 -24.06 -12.72
N PRO A 3 17.63 -23.83 -12.01
CA PRO A 3 17.90 -22.55 -11.37
C PRO A 3 17.96 -21.35 -12.32
N GLU A 4 18.47 -21.54 -13.55
CA GLU A 4 18.56 -20.44 -14.52
C GLU A 4 17.19 -20.03 -15.04
N THR A 5 16.33 -20.99 -15.36
CA THR A 5 14.94 -20.73 -15.80
C THR A 5 14.15 -20.07 -14.68
N ARG A 6 14.35 -20.52 -13.46
CA ARG A 6 13.69 -19.97 -12.27
C ARG A 6 14.10 -18.52 -12.03
N TYR A 7 15.38 -18.23 -12.13
CA TYR A 7 15.90 -16.87 -11.99
C TYR A 7 15.34 -15.95 -13.08
N ALA A 8 15.34 -16.41 -14.32
CA ALA A 8 14.83 -15.62 -15.45
C ALA A 8 13.33 -15.32 -15.30
N ALA A 9 12.54 -16.30 -14.87
CA ALA A 9 11.11 -16.11 -14.64
C ALA A 9 10.86 -15.12 -13.51
N PHE A 10 11.64 -15.17 -12.44
CA PHE A 10 11.53 -14.24 -11.33
C PHE A 10 11.93 -12.82 -11.76
N GLU A 11 13.02 -12.69 -12.49
CA GLU A 11 13.47 -11.39 -13.02
C GLU A 11 12.40 -10.75 -13.90
N GLU A 12 11.74 -11.54 -14.73
CA GLU A 12 10.62 -11.05 -15.56
C GLU A 12 9.44 -10.61 -14.71
N ALA A 13 9.10 -11.36 -13.65
CA ALA A 13 8.05 -10.97 -12.72
C ALA A 13 8.37 -9.65 -12.00
N VAL A 14 9.63 -9.46 -11.58
CA VAL A 14 10.09 -8.21 -10.99
C VAL A 14 9.86 -7.05 -11.96
N ARG A 15 10.28 -7.21 -13.20
CA ARG A 15 10.13 -6.17 -14.23
C ARG A 15 8.67 -5.85 -14.51
N THR A 16 7.83 -6.88 -14.61
CA THR A 16 6.42 -6.74 -14.97
C THR A 16 5.61 -6.08 -13.86
N TYR A 17 5.84 -6.48 -12.61
CA TYR A 17 4.95 -6.09 -11.50
C TYR A 17 5.49 -4.95 -10.64
N SER A 18 6.76 -4.55 -10.78
CA SER A 18 7.35 -3.47 -9.98
C SER A 18 6.56 -2.16 -10.06
N PRO A 19 6.14 -1.68 -11.24
CA PRO A 19 5.44 -0.39 -11.29
C PRO A 19 4.10 -0.41 -10.54
N VAL A 20 3.32 -1.47 -10.70
CA VAL A 20 2.02 -1.61 -10.04
C VAL A 20 2.21 -1.75 -8.53
N LEU A 21 3.11 -2.63 -8.11
CA LEU A 21 3.39 -2.83 -6.68
C LEU A 21 3.95 -1.57 -6.03
N TYR A 22 4.84 -0.85 -6.72
CA TYR A 22 5.36 0.41 -6.21
C TYR A 22 4.23 1.40 -5.91
N ASN A 23 3.29 1.57 -6.83
CA ASN A 23 2.17 2.49 -6.63
C ASN A 23 1.28 2.07 -5.47
N GLN A 24 1.00 0.77 -5.36
CA GLN A 24 0.22 0.22 -4.25
C GLN A 24 0.91 0.44 -2.91
N ILE A 25 2.20 0.17 -2.84
CA ILE A 25 3.01 0.36 -1.64
C ILE A 25 3.10 1.85 -1.30
N ARG A 26 3.32 2.71 -2.29
CA ARG A 26 3.45 4.16 -2.10
C ARG A 26 2.21 4.76 -1.43
N ARG A 27 1.03 4.31 -1.83
CA ARG A 27 -0.22 4.76 -1.20
C ARG A 27 -0.34 4.34 0.26
N MET A 28 0.39 3.31 0.68
CA MET A 28 0.43 2.86 2.07
C MET A 28 1.49 3.56 2.89
N VAL A 29 2.70 3.74 2.36
CA VAL A 29 3.83 4.25 3.14
C VAL A 29 4.18 5.71 2.84
N THR A 30 3.57 6.33 1.86
CA THR A 30 3.63 7.74 1.50
C THR A 30 4.91 8.16 0.76
N TRP A 31 6.10 7.86 1.31
CA TRP A 31 7.36 8.40 0.82
C TRP A 31 8.08 7.46 -0.14
N HIS A 32 8.75 8.05 -1.13
CA HIS A 32 9.45 7.28 -2.16
C HIS A 32 10.49 6.33 -1.59
N ASP A 33 11.35 6.81 -0.70
CA ASP A 33 12.43 5.98 -0.16
C ASP A 33 11.87 4.80 0.64
N ASP A 34 10.81 5.03 1.42
CA ASP A 34 10.13 3.98 2.17
C ASP A 34 9.46 2.98 1.23
N ALA A 35 8.81 3.48 0.18
CA ALA A 35 8.15 2.61 -0.81
C ALA A 35 9.18 1.74 -1.54
N ASP A 36 10.32 2.31 -1.88
CA ASP A 36 11.41 1.58 -2.54
C ASP A 36 11.95 0.47 -1.64
N ASP A 37 12.16 0.76 -0.36
CA ASP A 37 12.61 -0.22 0.63
C ASP A 37 11.60 -1.36 0.80
N VAL A 38 10.31 -1.03 0.91
CA VAL A 38 9.25 -2.05 1.04
C VAL A 38 9.15 -2.90 -0.23
N LEU A 39 9.30 -2.27 -1.39
CA LEU A 39 9.28 -3.00 -2.67
C LEU A 39 10.42 -4.01 -2.75
N GLN A 40 11.63 -3.59 -2.38
CA GLN A 40 12.80 -4.48 -2.35
C GLN A 40 12.58 -5.64 -1.39
N ASN A 41 12.07 -5.38 -0.19
CA ASN A 41 11.77 -6.42 0.79
C ASN A 41 10.68 -7.37 0.30
N THR A 42 9.71 -6.85 -0.43
CA THR A 42 8.64 -7.67 -1.04
C THR A 42 9.23 -8.69 -2.01
N PHE A 43 10.09 -8.26 -2.92
CA PHE A 43 10.72 -9.16 -3.88
C PHE A 43 11.72 -10.11 -3.22
N LEU A 44 12.43 -9.67 -2.20
CA LEU A 44 13.32 -10.53 -1.45
C LEU A 44 12.54 -11.68 -0.78
N LYS A 45 11.43 -11.36 -0.14
CA LYS A 45 10.56 -12.38 0.48
C LYS A 45 9.91 -13.27 -0.56
N ALA A 46 9.51 -12.72 -1.70
CA ALA A 46 8.96 -13.51 -2.80
C ALA A 46 9.99 -14.51 -3.31
N TRP A 47 11.24 -14.10 -3.46
CA TRP A 47 12.33 -14.99 -3.88
C TRP A 47 12.53 -16.13 -2.87
N GLN A 48 12.57 -15.80 -1.57
CA GLN A 48 12.74 -16.80 -0.50
C GLN A 48 11.55 -17.76 -0.42
N ALA A 49 10.35 -17.31 -0.74
CA ALA A 49 9.13 -18.10 -0.68
C ALA A 49 8.75 -18.77 -2.01
N LEU A 50 9.60 -18.63 -3.02
CA LEU A 50 9.28 -19.11 -4.37
C LEU A 50 9.00 -20.60 -4.43
N ASP A 51 9.71 -21.39 -3.62
CA ASP A 51 9.50 -22.85 -3.55
C ASP A 51 8.15 -23.23 -2.98
N SER A 52 7.56 -22.36 -2.15
CA SER A 52 6.26 -22.61 -1.54
C SER A 52 5.09 -22.11 -2.40
N TYR A 53 5.37 -21.38 -3.47
CA TYR A 53 4.33 -20.92 -4.39
C TYR A 53 3.83 -22.11 -5.22
N ARG A 54 2.54 -22.43 -5.05
CA ARG A 54 1.95 -23.64 -5.65
C ARG A 54 1.11 -23.36 -6.91
N GLY A 55 1.00 -22.10 -7.32
CA GLY A 55 0.18 -21.75 -8.46
C GLY A 55 -1.32 -21.68 -8.17
N ASP A 56 -1.72 -21.71 -6.89
CA ASP A 56 -3.13 -21.64 -6.47
C ASP A 56 -3.74 -20.25 -6.72
N SER A 57 -2.89 -19.23 -6.77
CA SER A 57 -3.28 -17.87 -7.09
C SER A 57 -2.40 -17.35 -8.24
N GLN A 58 -2.87 -16.28 -8.89
CA GLN A 58 -2.05 -15.61 -9.90
C GLN A 58 -0.81 -15.01 -9.23
N VAL A 59 0.30 -14.94 -9.97
CA VAL A 59 1.56 -14.37 -9.49
C VAL A 59 1.33 -12.93 -8.97
N SER A 60 0.55 -12.13 -9.68
CA SER A 60 0.23 -10.77 -9.27
C SER A 60 -0.45 -10.72 -7.91
N THR A 61 -1.41 -11.60 -7.65
CA THR A 61 -2.11 -11.68 -6.36
C THR A 61 -1.18 -12.15 -5.25
N TRP A 62 -0.34 -13.13 -5.54
CA TRP A 62 0.62 -13.65 -4.58
C TRP A 62 1.63 -12.57 -4.17
N LEU A 63 2.19 -11.84 -5.15
CA LEU A 63 3.10 -10.74 -4.88
C LEU A 63 2.41 -9.60 -4.12
N TYR A 64 1.17 -9.28 -4.47
CA TYR A 64 0.41 -8.24 -3.79
C TYR A 64 0.18 -8.59 -2.33
N ARG A 65 -0.13 -9.85 -2.03
CA ARG A 65 -0.30 -10.28 -0.63
C ARG A 65 0.98 -10.08 0.18
N ILE A 66 2.13 -10.39 -0.40
CA ILE A 66 3.43 -10.13 0.25
C ILE A 66 3.63 -8.63 0.44
N ALA A 67 3.33 -7.82 -0.57
CA ALA A 67 3.47 -6.36 -0.51
C ALA A 67 2.58 -5.74 0.57
N ILE A 68 1.34 -6.20 0.71
CA ILE A 68 0.44 -5.75 1.78
C ILE A 68 1.05 -6.04 3.15
N ASN A 69 1.51 -7.26 3.36
CA ASN A 69 2.10 -7.66 4.64
C ASN A 69 3.35 -6.84 4.97
N GLU A 70 4.20 -6.61 3.97
CA GLU A 70 5.42 -5.81 4.14
C GLU A 70 5.08 -4.34 4.44
N SER A 71 4.09 -3.78 3.76
CA SER A 71 3.65 -2.41 4.00
C SER A 71 3.09 -2.24 5.42
N LEU A 72 2.24 -3.15 5.85
CA LEU A 72 1.68 -3.11 7.20
C LEU A 72 2.76 -3.30 8.28
N THR A 73 3.71 -4.18 8.05
CA THR A 73 4.85 -4.39 8.95
C THR A 73 5.70 -3.13 9.05
N PHE A 74 5.97 -2.48 7.92
CA PHE A 74 6.72 -1.21 7.89
C PHE A 74 6.02 -0.14 8.72
N LEU A 75 4.71 0.05 8.51
CA LEU A 75 3.94 1.05 9.24
C LEU A 75 3.88 0.76 10.73
N SER A 76 3.76 -0.50 11.11
CA SER A 76 3.78 -0.92 12.52
C SER A 76 5.12 -0.58 13.18
N LYS A 77 6.23 -0.89 12.53
CA LYS A 77 7.58 -0.58 13.03
C LYS A 77 7.82 0.92 13.12
N GLN A 78 7.32 1.68 12.16
CA GLN A 78 7.44 3.13 12.14
C GLN A 78 6.75 3.76 13.35
N LYS A 79 5.55 3.28 13.70
CA LYS A 79 4.81 3.74 14.89
C LYS A 79 5.55 3.44 16.17
N ASP A 80 6.16 2.26 16.28
CA ASP A 80 6.90 1.83 17.46
C ASP A 80 8.17 2.67 17.66
N SER A 81 8.79 3.14 16.58
CA SER A 81 10.02 3.91 16.63
C SER A 81 9.80 5.42 16.61
N ALA A 82 8.62 5.88 16.22
CA ALA A 82 8.29 7.31 16.22
C ALA A 82 8.12 7.78 17.67
N SER A 83 8.78 8.89 18.02
CA SER A 83 8.47 9.54 19.29
C SER A 83 7.03 10.06 19.20
N LEU A 84 6.26 9.88 20.26
CA LEU A 84 4.84 10.25 20.35
C LEU A 84 4.54 11.72 20.07
N SER A 85 5.58 12.55 19.87
CA SER A 85 5.46 14.00 19.69
C SER A 85 5.41 14.43 18.22
N ASP A 86 5.65 13.53 17.26
CA ASP A 86 5.82 13.89 15.86
C ASP A 86 4.67 13.39 14.97
N GLU A 87 3.45 13.79 15.32
CA GLU A 87 2.34 13.62 14.39
C GLU A 87 2.41 14.75 13.36
N ASP A 88 2.92 14.40 12.17
CA ASP A 88 2.85 15.32 11.04
C ASP A 88 1.40 15.66 10.75
N THR A 89 1.10 16.94 10.67
CA THR A 89 -0.24 17.37 10.24
C THR A 89 -0.41 17.07 8.76
N VAL A 90 -1.68 16.97 8.33
CA VAL A 90 -2.00 16.76 6.92
C VAL A 90 -1.38 17.87 6.05
N GLY A 91 -1.41 19.12 6.53
CA GLY A 91 -0.81 20.23 5.80
C GLY A 91 0.71 20.08 5.60
N GLN A 92 1.40 19.59 6.62
CA GLN A 92 2.85 19.35 6.53
C GLN A 92 3.17 18.23 5.55
N VAL A 93 2.40 17.15 5.57
CA VAL A 93 2.57 16.03 4.62
C VAL A 93 2.29 16.49 3.21
N ALA A 94 1.21 17.24 2.97
CA ALA A 94 0.87 17.77 1.65
C ALA A 94 1.97 18.70 1.12
N ALA A 95 2.49 19.59 1.97
CA ALA A 95 3.58 20.50 1.59
C ALA A 95 4.85 19.74 1.22
N ARG A 96 5.18 18.69 1.97
CA ARG A 96 6.35 17.86 1.66
C ARG A 96 6.16 17.10 0.34
N LEU A 97 4.95 16.62 0.04
CA LEU A 97 4.64 15.98 -1.24
C LEU A 97 4.75 16.95 -2.41
N GLU A 98 4.40 18.22 -2.22
CA GLU A 98 4.52 19.24 -3.26
C GLU A 98 5.96 19.39 -3.73
N SER A 99 6.93 19.29 -2.83
CA SER A 99 8.36 19.39 -3.17
C SER A 99 9.00 18.04 -3.50
N ASP A 100 8.25 16.95 -3.49
CA ASP A 100 8.77 15.61 -3.79
C ASP A 100 8.82 15.39 -5.31
N PRO A 101 10.03 15.18 -5.90
CA PRO A 101 10.16 14.97 -7.34
C PRO A 101 9.55 13.65 -7.84
N TYR A 102 9.28 12.70 -6.93
CA TYR A 102 8.67 11.41 -7.26
C TYR A 102 7.15 11.42 -7.17
N PHE A 103 6.55 12.55 -6.80
CA PHE A 103 5.11 12.69 -6.72
C PHE A 103 4.65 13.71 -7.77
N ASP A 104 3.86 13.27 -8.74
CA ASP A 104 3.41 14.10 -9.87
C ASP A 104 1.92 14.46 -9.83
N GLY A 105 1.24 14.15 -8.72
CA GLY A 105 -0.18 14.47 -8.56
C GLY A 105 -0.44 15.97 -8.38
N ASP A 106 -1.66 16.37 -8.66
CA ASP A 106 -2.10 17.75 -8.43
C ASP A 106 -2.34 18.04 -6.93
N GLU A 107 -2.81 19.24 -6.61
CA GLU A 107 -3.05 19.64 -5.23
C GLU A 107 -4.09 18.75 -4.54
N THR A 108 -5.18 18.40 -5.23
CA THR A 108 -6.21 17.53 -4.68
C THR A 108 -5.64 16.14 -4.36
N GLU A 109 -4.84 15.60 -5.26
CA GLU A 109 -4.19 14.30 -5.06
C GLU A 109 -3.19 14.34 -3.90
N ARG A 110 -2.43 15.43 -3.75
CA ARG A 110 -1.53 15.61 -2.61
C ARG A 110 -2.29 15.64 -1.30
N GLN A 111 -3.39 16.37 -1.25
CA GLN A 111 -4.24 16.45 -0.06
C GLN A 111 -4.86 15.10 0.26
N LEU A 112 -5.31 14.36 -0.74
CA LEU A 112 -5.84 13.00 -0.56
C LEU A 112 -4.79 12.07 0.03
N GLN A 113 -3.58 12.06 -0.52
CA GLN A 113 -2.51 11.22 0.00
C GLN A 113 -2.14 11.60 1.44
N ALA A 114 -2.12 12.90 1.74
CA ALA A 114 -1.86 13.39 3.09
C ALA A 114 -2.96 12.95 4.06
N ALA A 115 -4.22 13.04 3.65
CA ALA A 115 -5.35 12.58 4.45
C ALA A 115 -5.28 11.06 4.71
N LEU A 116 -4.94 10.29 3.68
CA LEU A 116 -4.77 8.84 3.81
C LEU A 116 -3.69 8.48 4.83
N ALA A 117 -2.62 9.27 4.90
CA ALA A 117 -1.53 9.02 5.84
C ALA A 117 -1.97 9.17 7.31
N THR A 118 -3.09 9.82 7.57
CA THR A 118 -3.64 9.97 8.93
C THR A 118 -4.60 8.86 9.34
N LEU A 119 -5.02 8.02 8.41
CA LEU A 119 -5.97 6.95 8.70
C LEU A 119 -5.28 5.78 9.41
N PRO A 120 -6.01 5.04 10.26
CA PRO A 120 -5.52 3.74 10.74
C PRO A 120 -5.13 2.85 9.56
N ASP A 121 -4.09 2.06 9.73
CA ASP A 121 -3.47 1.29 8.64
C ASP A 121 -4.48 0.43 7.88
N LYS A 122 -5.37 -0.26 8.59
CA LYS A 122 -6.38 -1.12 7.95
C LYS A 122 -7.43 -0.32 7.17
N GLN A 123 -7.85 0.83 7.70
CA GLN A 123 -8.79 1.69 6.98
C GLN A 123 -8.16 2.24 5.71
N ARG A 124 -6.89 2.65 5.80
CA ARG A 124 -6.12 3.12 4.66
C ARG A 124 -5.99 2.04 3.59
N LEU A 125 -5.66 0.81 4.00
CA LEU A 125 -5.56 -0.33 3.08
C LEU A 125 -6.88 -0.60 2.37
N VAL A 126 -7.97 -0.67 3.13
CA VAL A 126 -9.30 -0.94 2.57
C VAL A 126 -9.71 0.18 1.61
N PHE A 127 -9.45 1.43 1.97
CA PHE A 127 -9.73 2.56 1.08
C PHE A 127 -8.95 2.44 -0.23
N ASN A 128 -7.66 2.17 -0.17
CA ASN A 128 -6.81 2.06 -1.36
C ASN A 128 -7.27 0.92 -2.27
N MET A 129 -7.59 -0.23 -1.70
CA MET A 129 -8.06 -1.39 -2.46
C MET A 129 -9.37 -1.11 -3.18
N LYS A 130 -10.29 -0.42 -2.52
CA LYS A 130 -11.61 -0.13 -3.09
C LYS A 130 -11.57 1.03 -4.06
N TYR A 131 -10.95 2.13 -3.67
CA TYR A 131 -10.99 3.38 -4.43
C TYR A 131 -10.02 3.38 -5.62
N PHE A 132 -8.76 3.01 -5.40
CA PHE A 132 -7.74 3.05 -6.45
C PHE A 132 -7.66 1.78 -7.27
N GLU A 133 -7.85 0.62 -6.64
CA GLU A 133 -7.69 -0.68 -7.30
C GLU A 133 -9.02 -1.26 -7.73
N GLU A 134 -10.11 -0.64 -7.34
CA GLU A 134 -11.47 -1.02 -7.74
C GLU A 134 -11.79 -2.50 -7.47
N MET A 135 -11.27 -3.03 -6.36
CA MET A 135 -11.49 -4.42 -5.98
C MET A 135 -12.92 -4.63 -5.48
N LYS A 136 -13.46 -5.80 -5.77
CA LYS A 136 -14.73 -6.22 -5.19
C LYS A 136 -14.51 -6.61 -3.73
N TYR A 137 -15.52 -6.35 -2.89
CA TYR A 137 -15.42 -6.70 -1.46
C TYR A 137 -15.17 -8.19 -1.23
N GLU A 138 -15.73 -9.05 -2.08
CA GLU A 138 -15.51 -10.50 -2.01
C GLU A 138 -14.03 -10.86 -2.22
N ASP A 139 -13.38 -10.20 -3.18
CA ASP A 139 -11.97 -10.41 -3.46
C ASP A 139 -11.09 -9.87 -2.33
N MET A 140 -11.46 -8.71 -1.79
CA MET A 140 -10.78 -8.13 -0.63
C MET A 140 -10.90 -9.06 0.59
N SER A 141 -12.09 -9.61 0.80
CA SER A 141 -12.35 -10.54 1.89
C SER A 141 -11.48 -11.81 1.77
N ALA A 142 -11.38 -12.35 0.58
CA ALA A 142 -10.54 -13.52 0.32
C ALA A 142 -9.06 -13.23 0.59
N LEU A 143 -8.62 -12.02 0.21
CA LEU A 143 -7.22 -11.61 0.35
C LEU A 143 -6.85 -11.30 1.80
N LEU A 144 -7.74 -10.63 2.54
CA LEU A 144 -7.46 -10.10 3.88
C LEU A 144 -7.96 -10.98 5.02
N GLY A 145 -8.84 -11.94 4.74
CA GLY A 145 -9.46 -12.77 5.78
C GLY A 145 -10.44 -11.99 6.65
N THR A 146 -10.97 -10.88 6.15
CA THR A 146 -11.91 -10.01 6.86
C THR A 146 -13.27 -10.10 6.19
N SER A 147 -14.36 -10.10 6.96
CA SER A 147 -15.71 -10.22 6.41
C SER A 147 -16.07 -9.04 5.52
N VAL A 148 -16.91 -9.27 4.52
CA VAL A 148 -17.42 -8.23 3.63
C VAL A 148 -18.08 -7.09 4.41
N GLY A 149 -18.87 -7.42 5.44
CA GLY A 149 -19.51 -6.41 6.27
C GLY A 149 -18.50 -5.51 7.00
N ALA A 150 -17.45 -6.10 7.56
CA ALA A 150 -16.39 -5.35 8.22
C ALA A 150 -15.62 -4.46 7.24
N LEU A 151 -15.38 -4.96 6.02
CA LEU A 151 -14.71 -4.17 4.97
C LEU A 151 -15.55 -2.98 4.55
N LYS A 152 -16.85 -3.16 4.36
CA LYS A 152 -17.77 -2.07 4.04
C LYS A 152 -17.77 -1.01 5.13
N ALA A 153 -17.80 -1.42 6.39
CA ALA A 153 -17.74 -0.52 7.53
C ALA A 153 -16.43 0.27 7.57
N SER A 154 -15.29 -0.40 7.35
CA SER A 154 -13.97 0.25 7.29
C SER A 154 -13.88 1.27 6.17
N TYR A 155 -14.39 0.92 4.99
CA TYR A 155 -14.39 1.83 3.85
C TYR A 155 -15.25 3.06 4.13
N HIS A 156 -16.45 2.86 4.69
CA HIS A 156 -17.35 3.95 5.05
C HIS A 156 -16.70 4.92 6.04
N LEU A 157 -16.04 4.39 7.07
CA LEU A 157 -15.31 5.21 8.04
C LEU A 157 -14.17 5.99 7.41
N ALA A 158 -13.42 5.36 6.52
CA ALA A 158 -12.31 5.99 5.80
C ALA A 158 -12.83 7.16 4.95
N VAL A 159 -13.88 6.92 4.15
CA VAL A 159 -14.48 7.95 3.29
C VAL A 159 -14.97 9.12 4.13
N LYS A 160 -15.62 8.84 5.25
CA LYS A 160 -16.16 9.87 6.14
C LYS A 160 -15.05 10.77 6.69
N LYS A 161 -13.95 10.19 7.12
CA LYS A 161 -12.81 10.95 7.64
C LYS A 161 -12.18 11.82 6.55
N ILE A 162 -12.05 11.28 5.33
CA ILE A 162 -11.51 12.02 4.20
C ILE A 162 -12.42 13.17 3.80
N GLU A 163 -13.73 12.95 3.77
CA GLU A 163 -14.71 14.01 3.51
C GLU A 163 -14.63 15.13 4.55
N GLN A 164 -14.53 14.78 5.82
CA GLN A 164 -14.38 15.77 6.91
C GLN A 164 -13.11 16.59 6.70
N PHE A 165 -12.02 15.94 6.33
CA PHE A 165 -10.76 16.62 6.05
C PHE A 165 -10.91 17.66 4.93
N PHE A 166 -11.52 17.28 3.80
CA PHE A 166 -11.73 18.22 2.68
C PHE A 166 -12.70 19.33 3.02
N ASN A 167 -13.72 19.09 3.84
CA ASN A 167 -14.65 20.10 4.29
C ASN A 167 -13.99 21.15 5.20
N GLU A 168 -12.99 20.76 5.97
CA GLU A 168 -12.25 21.68 6.85
C GLU A 168 -11.27 22.58 6.09
N ILE A 169 -10.81 22.17 4.92
CA ILE A 169 -9.91 22.95 4.08
C ILE A 169 -10.64 24.11 3.40
N ASP A 170 -11.90 23.93 3.05
CA ASP A 170 -12.74 24.94 2.42
C ASP A 170 -13.32 25.87 3.49
#